data_aedeb390d1c0f07d3ebe873ffa04f97e
#
_entry.id   aedeb390d1c0f07d3ebe873ffa04f97e
#
_cell.length_a   1.000
_cell.length_b   1.000
_cell.length_c   1.000
_cell.angle_alpha   90.00
_cell.angle_beta   90.00
_cell.angle_gamma   90.00
#
_symmetry.space_group_name_H-M   'P 1'
#
loop_
_entity.id
_entity.type
_entity.pdbx_description
1 polymer ?
#
loop_
_entity_poly.entity_id
_entity_poly.type
_entity_poly.pdbx_seq_one_letter_code
_entity_poly.pdbx_strand_id
1 'polypeptide(L)'
;MSVQVFFGSAHQTRLEASETLPAKLDLILERLHLRERVKDETVVIKMHTGNNLNYSTIPPVFVRKVVQAVKDGGGKPLVADVTWDVEGAELRGYSPQVIGCPVYPKAGPHDKHFYVHERPFKNIREWKLAGLIEDASFLINFTHVKGHPSCGLGGAIKNLALGCMVGETRGAMHDTCQFDRYWFGELCPDPATRARVIESCPHAALVED
;
A
#
# COMPACT_ATOMS: atom_id res chain seq x y z
N MET A 1 14.54 -0.18 -21.26
CA MET A 1 13.10 -0.29 -21.55
C MET A 1 12.42 0.95 -20.99
N SER A 2 11.63 1.69 -21.78
CA SER A 2 10.82 2.80 -21.28
C SER A 2 9.56 2.25 -20.61
N VAL A 3 9.26 2.73 -19.41
CA VAL A 3 8.02 2.41 -18.70
C VAL A 3 7.01 3.51 -19.00
N GLN A 4 5.81 3.14 -19.44
CA GLN A 4 4.72 4.08 -19.70
C GLN A 4 4.01 4.40 -18.39
N VAL A 5 3.83 5.70 -18.11
CA VAL A 5 3.09 6.21 -16.94
C VAL A 5 1.92 7.04 -17.43
N PHE A 6 0.73 6.78 -16.87
CA PHE A 6 -0.48 7.58 -17.12
C PHE A 6 -0.75 8.49 -15.93
N PHE A 7 -1.00 9.76 -16.21
CA PHE A 7 -1.27 10.78 -15.20
C PHE A 7 -2.62 11.44 -15.43
N GLY A 8 -3.47 11.43 -14.41
CA GLY A 8 -4.74 12.14 -14.37
C GLY A 8 -4.66 13.32 -13.41
N SER A 9 -4.63 14.56 -13.92
CA SER A 9 -4.61 15.77 -13.08
C SER A 9 -5.90 15.93 -12.27
N ALA A 10 -5.79 16.33 -11.00
CA ALA A 10 -6.95 16.75 -10.19
C ALA A 10 -7.51 18.11 -10.63
N HIS A 11 -6.76 18.87 -11.41
CA HIS A 11 -7.22 20.14 -11.93
C HIS A 11 -8.34 19.95 -12.94
N GLN A 12 -9.44 20.69 -12.76
CA GLN A 12 -10.58 20.73 -13.67
C GLN A 12 -10.60 22.10 -14.34
N THR A 13 -10.69 22.12 -15.67
CA THR A 13 -10.77 23.35 -16.45
C THR A 13 -12.21 23.67 -16.85
N ARG A 14 -13.11 22.66 -16.78
CA ARG A 14 -14.51 22.77 -17.12
C ARG A 14 -15.36 21.99 -16.11
N LEU A 15 -16.61 22.39 -15.95
CA LEU A 15 -17.59 21.68 -15.14
C LEU A 15 -18.24 20.56 -15.98
N GLU A 16 -17.46 19.55 -16.33
CA GLU A 16 -17.89 18.40 -17.13
C GLU A 16 -17.57 17.09 -16.39
N ALA A 17 -18.41 16.07 -16.55
CA ALA A 17 -18.23 14.76 -15.92
C ALA A 17 -16.90 14.10 -16.31
N SER A 18 -16.45 14.28 -17.55
CA SER A 18 -15.18 13.78 -18.08
C SER A 18 -13.94 14.36 -17.41
N GLU A 19 -14.04 15.55 -16.82
CA GLU A 19 -12.96 16.22 -16.10
C GLU A 19 -12.79 15.73 -14.66
N THR A 20 -13.72 14.92 -14.15
CA THR A 20 -13.66 14.41 -12.77
C THR A 20 -12.57 13.34 -12.60
N LEU A 21 -11.97 13.26 -11.41
CA LEU A 21 -10.98 12.21 -11.10
C LEU A 21 -11.52 10.78 -11.31
N PRO A 22 -12.79 10.46 -10.94
CA PRO A 22 -13.34 9.14 -11.24
C PRO A 22 -13.37 8.82 -12.74
N ALA A 23 -13.73 9.78 -13.62
CA ALA A 23 -13.71 9.57 -15.07
C ALA A 23 -12.27 9.43 -15.62
N LYS A 24 -11.34 10.23 -15.09
CA LYS A 24 -9.91 10.12 -15.43
C LYS A 24 -9.33 8.76 -15.02
N LEU A 25 -9.78 8.20 -13.89
CA LEU A 25 -9.38 6.84 -13.49
C LEU A 25 -9.88 5.80 -14.50
N ASP A 26 -11.14 5.89 -14.97
CA ASP A 26 -11.65 4.98 -16.00
C ASP A 26 -10.76 4.98 -17.24
N LEU A 27 -10.39 6.16 -17.74
CA LEU A 27 -9.48 6.30 -18.88
C LEU A 27 -8.08 5.70 -18.60
N ILE A 28 -7.56 5.85 -17.39
CA ILE A 28 -6.28 5.23 -17.00
C ILE A 28 -6.40 3.70 -17.03
N LEU A 29 -7.47 3.13 -16.47
CA LEU A 29 -7.70 1.69 -16.45
C LEU A 29 -7.82 1.11 -17.87
N GLU A 30 -8.48 1.83 -18.79
CA GLU A 30 -8.55 1.49 -20.22
C GLU A 30 -7.15 1.52 -20.87
N ARG A 31 -6.37 2.58 -20.64
CA ARG A 31 -5.02 2.72 -21.18
C ARG A 31 -4.04 1.66 -20.64
N LEU A 32 -4.28 1.16 -19.42
CA LEU A 32 -3.53 0.04 -18.82
C LEU A 32 -3.97 -1.31 -19.40
N HIS A 33 -5.00 -1.36 -20.23
CA HIS A 33 -5.59 -2.58 -20.78
C HIS A 33 -5.97 -3.56 -19.66
N LEU A 34 -6.52 -3.04 -18.55
CA LEU A 34 -6.75 -3.86 -17.36
C LEU A 34 -7.72 -5.00 -17.64
N ARG A 35 -8.79 -4.75 -18.43
CA ARG A 35 -9.81 -5.75 -18.74
C ARG A 35 -9.25 -6.96 -19.47
N GLU A 36 -8.36 -6.73 -20.42
CA GLU A 36 -7.72 -7.80 -21.20
C GLU A 36 -6.73 -8.63 -20.37
N ARG A 37 -6.13 -8.01 -19.36
CA ARG A 37 -5.08 -8.62 -18.52
C ARG A 37 -5.61 -9.47 -17.39
N VAL A 38 -6.87 -9.26 -16.96
CA VAL A 38 -7.44 -9.90 -15.75
C VAL A 38 -8.44 -11.00 -16.05
N LYS A 39 -8.58 -11.40 -17.32
CA LYS A 39 -9.54 -12.43 -17.73
C LYS A 39 -9.23 -13.75 -17.01
N ASP A 40 -10.25 -14.31 -16.36
CA ASP A 40 -10.19 -15.55 -15.56
C ASP A 40 -9.27 -15.52 -14.34
N GLU A 41 -8.65 -14.34 -14.02
CA GLU A 41 -7.69 -14.19 -12.94
C GLU A 41 -8.36 -13.97 -11.56
N THR A 42 -7.73 -14.49 -10.51
CA THR A 42 -8.00 -14.06 -9.13
C THR A 42 -7.20 -12.80 -8.85
N VAL A 43 -7.88 -11.67 -8.79
CA VAL A 43 -7.26 -10.34 -8.71
C VAL A 43 -7.28 -9.83 -7.28
N VAL A 44 -6.13 -9.77 -6.64
CA VAL A 44 -5.99 -9.14 -5.33
C VAL A 44 -5.69 -7.66 -5.50
N ILE A 45 -6.58 -6.82 -5.01
CA ILE A 45 -6.39 -5.37 -4.93
C ILE A 45 -5.79 -5.08 -3.56
N LYS A 46 -4.46 -4.94 -3.51
CA LYS A 46 -3.76 -4.58 -2.27
C LYS A 46 -3.85 -3.07 -2.08
N MET A 47 -4.50 -2.69 -1.00
CA MET A 47 -4.62 -1.29 -0.61
C MET A 47 -4.50 -1.15 0.91
N HIS A 48 -4.43 0.09 1.40
CA HIS A 48 -4.54 0.40 2.81
C HIS A 48 -5.96 0.87 3.10
N THR A 49 -6.74 0.03 3.78
CA THR A 49 -8.12 0.34 4.15
C THR A 49 -8.20 1.26 5.37
N GLY A 50 -7.09 1.43 6.09
CA GLY A 50 -6.97 2.31 7.24
C GLY A 50 -7.56 1.70 8.52
N ASN A 51 -7.08 2.17 9.66
CA ASN A 51 -7.66 1.86 10.97
C ASN A 51 -8.69 2.92 11.38
N ASN A 52 -9.28 2.79 12.56
CA ASN A 52 -10.33 3.68 13.07
C ASN A 52 -9.95 5.16 13.12
N LEU A 53 -8.68 5.48 13.19
CA LEU A 53 -8.17 6.86 13.27
C LEU A 53 -7.73 7.41 11.91
N ASN A 54 -7.50 6.55 10.93
CA ASN A 54 -6.94 6.95 9.64
C ASN A 54 -8.03 7.08 8.57
N TYR A 55 -8.40 8.32 8.26
CA TYR A 55 -9.33 8.67 7.19
C TYR A 55 -8.66 8.99 5.85
N SER A 56 -7.33 9.12 5.82
CA SER A 56 -6.57 9.38 4.58
C SER A 56 -6.33 8.10 3.79
N THR A 57 -7.42 7.53 3.29
CA THR A 57 -7.44 6.31 2.47
C THR A 57 -8.08 6.63 1.11
N ILE A 58 -7.99 5.71 0.16
CA ILE A 58 -8.62 5.89 -1.16
C ILE A 58 -10.14 5.88 -0.98
N PRO A 59 -10.88 6.90 -1.42
CA PRO A 59 -12.33 6.89 -1.32
C PRO A 59 -12.97 5.66 -2.00
N PRO A 60 -14.01 5.04 -1.40
CA PRO A 60 -14.63 3.81 -1.92
C PRO A 60 -15.09 3.89 -3.39
N VAL A 61 -15.44 5.08 -3.88
CA VAL A 61 -15.82 5.28 -5.28
C VAL A 61 -14.71 4.89 -6.26
N PHE A 62 -13.45 5.17 -5.95
CA PHE A 62 -12.32 4.78 -6.80
C PHE A 62 -12.05 3.28 -6.70
N VAL A 63 -12.18 2.70 -5.51
CA VAL A 63 -12.04 1.24 -5.32
C VAL A 63 -13.08 0.50 -6.13
N ARG A 64 -14.34 0.95 -6.08
CA ARG A 64 -15.44 0.39 -6.88
C ARG A 64 -15.17 0.43 -8.38
N LYS A 65 -14.56 1.50 -8.90
CA LYS A 65 -14.20 1.60 -10.32
C LYS A 65 -13.16 0.57 -10.74
N VAL A 66 -12.12 0.39 -9.92
CA VAL A 66 -11.11 -0.66 -10.17
C VAL A 66 -11.76 -2.05 -10.11
N VAL A 67 -12.57 -2.31 -9.09
CA VAL A 67 -13.33 -3.56 -8.94
C VAL A 67 -14.22 -3.83 -10.15
N GLN A 68 -14.94 -2.80 -10.62
CA GLN A 68 -15.82 -2.94 -11.79
C GLN A 68 -15.01 -3.24 -13.05
N ALA A 69 -13.91 -2.55 -13.28
CA ALA A 69 -13.05 -2.80 -14.44
C ALA A 69 -12.49 -4.24 -14.45
N VAL A 70 -12.13 -4.78 -13.26
CA VAL A 70 -11.72 -6.19 -13.12
C VAL A 70 -12.86 -7.14 -13.49
N LYS A 71 -14.06 -6.91 -12.96
CA LYS A 71 -15.25 -7.73 -13.27
C LYS A 71 -15.62 -7.69 -14.74
N ASP A 72 -15.60 -6.51 -15.35
CA ASP A 72 -15.88 -6.32 -16.77
C ASP A 72 -14.88 -7.07 -17.66
N GLY A 73 -13.65 -7.28 -17.19
CA GLY A 73 -12.64 -8.12 -17.83
C GLY A 73 -12.78 -9.62 -17.55
N GLY A 74 -13.78 -10.04 -16.75
CA GLY A 74 -13.97 -11.44 -16.36
C GLY A 74 -13.08 -11.91 -15.19
N GLY A 75 -12.38 -11.00 -14.53
CA GLY A 75 -11.58 -11.30 -13.33
C GLY A 75 -12.42 -11.41 -12.06
N LYS A 76 -11.86 -12.04 -11.04
CA LYS A 76 -12.48 -12.25 -9.71
C LYS A 76 -11.78 -11.35 -8.68
N PRO A 77 -12.25 -10.10 -8.46
CA PRO A 77 -11.59 -9.17 -7.58
C PRO A 77 -11.87 -9.45 -6.10
N LEU A 78 -10.87 -9.22 -5.26
CA LEU A 78 -11.00 -9.04 -3.83
C LEU A 78 -10.05 -7.93 -3.35
N VAL A 79 -10.42 -7.25 -2.28
CA VAL A 79 -9.54 -6.29 -1.59
C VAL A 79 -8.85 -6.99 -0.43
N ALA A 80 -7.56 -6.75 -0.25
CA ALA A 80 -6.79 -7.33 0.84
C ALA A 80 -5.98 -6.28 1.61
N ASP A 81 -6.04 -6.37 2.96
CA ASP A 81 -5.21 -5.59 3.86
C ASP A 81 -4.93 -6.37 5.16
N VAL A 82 -4.30 -5.74 6.12
CA VAL A 82 -4.04 -6.34 7.43
C VAL A 82 -5.34 -6.51 8.23
N THR A 83 -5.37 -7.49 9.13
CA THR A 83 -6.58 -7.89 9.88
C THR A 83 -7.25 -6.71 10.58
N TRP A 84 -6.52 -5.95 11.38
CA TRP A 84 -7.09 -4.81 12.14
C TRP A 84 -7.57 -3.63 11.27
N ASP A 85 -7.04 -3.48 10.06
CA ASP A 85 -7.54 -2.47 9.12
C ASP A 85 -8.82 -2.95 8.42
N VAL A 86 -8.93 -4.25 8.17
CA VAL A 86 -10.13 -4.87 7.58
C VAL A 86 -11.31 -4.88 8.55
N GLU A 87 -11.09 -5.15 9.83
CA GLU A 87 -12.15 -5.16 10.86
C GLU A 87 -12.96 -3.86 10.92
N GLY A 88 -12.29 -2.71 10.71
CA GLY A 88 -12.97 -1.41 10.67
C GLY A 88 -13.31 -0.91 9.24
N ALA A 89 -13.07 -1.72 8.21
CA ALA A 89 -13.20 -1.27 6.82
C ALA A 89 -14.63 -0.88 6.43
N GLU A 90 -15.63 -1.60 6.93
CA GLU A 90 -17.05 -1.31 6.65
C GLU A 90 -17.48 0.07 7.12
N LEU A 91 -17.01 0.50 8.30
CA LEU A 91 -17.31 1.83 8.85
C LEU A 91 -16.74 2.96 7.97
N ARG A 92 -15.76 2.66 7.13
CA ARG A 92 -15.16 3.58 6.16
C ARG A 92 -15.71 3.39 4.74
N GLY A 93 -16.77 2.58 4.58
CA GLY A 93 -17.43 2.36 3.31
C GLY A 93 -16.79 1.27 2.43
N TYR A 94 -15.87 0.45 2.96
CA TYR A 94 -15.30 -0.68 2.20
C TYR A 94 -16.06 -1.97 2.47
N SER A 95 -17.40 -1.93 2.38
CA SER A 95 -18.21 -3.14 2.42
C SER A 95 -18.35 -3.76 1.04
N PRO A 96 -18.60 -5.08 0.93
CA PRO A 96 -18.87 -5.74 -0.36
C PRO A 96 -20.02 -5.11 -1.14
N GLN A 97 -21.03 -4.57 -0.44
CA GLN A 97 -22.19 -3.90 -1.03
C GLN A 97 -21.80 -2.57 -1.68
N VAL A 98 -20.83 -1.84 -1.10
CA VAL A 98 -20.40 -0.53 -1.60
C VAL A 98 -19.35 -0.66 -2.69
N ILE A 99 -18.31 -1.47 -2.46
CA ILE A 99 -17.18 -1.56 -3.41
C ILE A 99 -17.34 -2.67 -4.45
N GLY A 100 -18.28 -3.59 -4.23
CA GLY A 100 -18.63 -4.64 -5.18
C GLY A 100 -17.79 -5.92 -5.13
N CYS A 101 -16.89 -6.08 -4.16
CA CYS A 101 -16.11 -7.31 -3.96
C CYS A 101 -15.84 -7.56 -2.48
N PRO A 102 -15.45 -8.80 -2.08
CA PRO A 102 -15.05 -9.09 -0.71
C PRO A 102 -13.83 -8.29 -0.27
N VAL A 103 -13.75 -8.03 1.05
CA VAL A 103 -12.59 -7.45 1.72
C VAL A 103 -12.07 -8.47 2.73
N TYR A 104 -10.84 -8.91 2.57
CA TYR A 104 -10.27 -9.98 3.39
C TYR A 104 -8.97 -9.57 4.09
N PRO A 105 -8.74 -10.09 5.30
CA PRO A 105 -7.40 -10.08 5.89
C PRO A 105 -6.44 -10.88 4.99
N LYS A 106 -5.38 -10.25 4.55
CA LYS A 106 -4.42 -10.82 3.57
C LYS A 106 -3.76 -12.13 4.01
N ALA A 107 -3.64 -12.37 5.31
CA ALA A 107 -3.08 -13.59 5.91
C ALA A 107 -4.10 -14.33 6.80
N GLY A 108 -5.39 -14.17 6.51
CA GLY A 108 -6.48 -14.70 7.31
C GLY A 108 -6.71 -13.97 8.64
N PRO A 109 -7.77 -14.33 9.39
CA PRO A 109 -8.19 -13.60 10.60
C PRO A 109 -7.14 -13.60 11.72
N HIS A 110 -6.25 -14.58 11.74
CA HIS A 110 -5.23 -14.73 12.77
C HIS A 110 -3.80 -14.50 12.25
N ASP A 111 -3.66 -13.92 11.06
CA ASP A 111 -2.36 -13.64 10.40
C ASP A 111 -1.47 -14.90 10.26
N LYS A 112 -2.10 -16.08 10.03
CA LYS A 112 -1.46 -17.40 10.01
C LYS A 112 -1.34 -18.02 8.61
N HIS A 113 -2.00 -17.46 7.61
CA HIS A 113 -1.88 -17.90 6.23
C HIS A 113 -0.75 -17.12 5.55
N PHE A 114 0.45 -17.71 5.49
CA PHE A 114 1.63 -17.09 4.88
C PHE A 114 2.60 -18.13 4.33
N TYR A 115 3.47 -17.68 3.44
CA TYR A 115 4.61 -18.43 2.90
C TYR A 115 5.91 -17.84 3.41
N VAL A 116 6.90 -18.71 3.68
CA VAL A 116 8.20 -18.31 4.22
C VAL A 116 9.24 -18.28 3.10
N HIS A 117 9.92 -17.14 3.00
CA HIS A 117 11.04 -16.95 2.07
C HIS A 117 12.33 -16.67 2.85
N GLU A 118 13.29 -17.56 2.75
CA GLU A 118 14.62 -17.43 3.37
C GLU A 118 15.49 -16.48 2.55
N ARG A 119 15.48 -15.22 2.88
CA ARG A 119 16.29 -14.16 2.25
C ARG A 119 16.85 -13.23 3.33
N PRO A 120 17.96 -13.62 3.99
CA PRO A 120 18.49 -12.83 5.11
C PRO A 120 18.83 -11.39 4.70
N PHE A 121 18.36 -10.44 5.50
CA PHE A 121 18.71 -9.03 5.38
C PHE A 121 18.77 -8.41 6.78
N LYS A 122 19.94 -7.97 7.21
CA LYS A 122 20.21 -7.46 8.56
C LYS A 122 19.74 -8.49 9.63
N ASN A 123 18.84 -8.08 10.52
CA ASN A 123 18.26 -8.92 11.57
C ASN A 123 17.07 -9.77 11.11
N ILE A 124 16.57 -9.59 9.89
CA ILE A 124 15.47 -10.38 9.34
C ILE A 124 16.06 -11.59 8.60
N ARG A 125 15.78 -12.79 9.08
CA ARG A 125 16.23 -14.05 8.47
C ARG A 125 15.21 -14.60 7.48
N GLU A 126 13.94 -14.48 7.81
CA GLU A 126 12.82 -15.02 7.09
C GLU A 126 11.79 -13.93 6.79
N TRP A 127 11.25 -13.97 5.60
CA TRP A 127 10.18 -13.09 5.17
C TRP A 127 8.89 -13.90 5.07
N LYS A 128 7.90 -13.57 5.89
CA LYS A 128 6.58 -14.22 5.88
C LYS A 128 5.63 -13.39 5.03
N LEU A 129 5.49 -13.78 3.77
CA LEU A 129 4.59 -13.14 2.81
C LEU A 129 3.17 -13.65 3.02
N ALA A 130 2.21 -12.76 3.07
CA ALA A 130 0.80 -13.09 3.31
C ALA A 130 0.23 -13.96 2.17
N GLY A 131 -0.53 -15.00 2.55
CA GLY A 131 -0.98 -16.04 1.62
C GLY A 131 -1.85 -15.51 0.49
N LEU A 132 -2.82 -14.64 0.74
CA LEU A 132 -3.64 -14.05 -0.34
C LEU A 132 -2.83 -13.25 -1.36
N ILE A 133 -1.66 -12.75 -0.98
CA ILE A 133 -0.77 -12.03 -1.89
C ILE A 133 0.03 -13.01 -2.75
N GLU A 134 0.56 -14.06 -2.15
CA GLU A 134 1.32 -15.10 -2.84
C GLU A 134 0.43 -15.92 -3.79
N ASP A 135 -0.79 -16.24 -3.35
CA ASP A 135 -1.77 -17.02 -4.12
C ASP A 135 -2.44 -16.21 -5.24
N ALA A 136 -2.25 -14.89 -5.27
CA ALA A 136 -2.85 -14.04 -6.30
C ALA A 136 -2.28 -14.33 -7.68
N SER A 137 -3.13 -14.64 -8.64
CA SER A 137 -2.69 -14.75 -10.04
C SER A 137 -2.47 -13.37 -10.68
N PHE A 138 -3.11 -12.33 -10.14
CA PHE A 138 -2.90 -10.94 -10.55
C PHE A 138 -2.99 -10.00 -9.33
N LEU A 139 -2.01 -9.11 -9.19
CA LEU A 139 -1.94 -8.15 -8.08
C LEU A 139 -2.07 -6.71 -8.58
N ILE A 140 -3.05 -5.98 -8.05
CA ILE A 140 -3.18 -4.54 -8.22
C ILE A 140 -2.72 -3.83 -6.96
N ASN A 141 -1.62 -3.07 -7.05
CA ASN A 141 -1.15 -2.21 -5.98
C ASN A 141 -1.86 -0.86 -6.05
N PHE A 142 -3.00 -0.73 -5.34
CA PHE A 142 -3.81 0.48 -5.35
C PHE A 142 -3.54 1.32 -4.12
N THR A 143 -2.78 2.41 -4.29
CA THR A 143 -2.13 3.08 -3.17
C THR A 143 -2.47 4.57 -3.09
N HIS A 144 -2.81 5.02 -1.90
CA HIS A 144 -2.88 6.44 -1.54
C HIS A 144 -1.50 6.94 -1.12
N VAL A 145 -1.01 7.98 -1.78
CA VAL A 145 0.26 8.64 -1.40
C VAL A 145 -0.02 9.62 -0.26
N LYS A 146 0.68 9.46 0.86
CA LYS A 146 0.49 10.27 2.07
C LYS A 146 1.74 10.29 2.94
N GLY A 147 1.82 11.25 3.87
CA GLY A 147 2.82 11.24 4.93
C GLY A 147 2.72 9.99 5.82
N HIS A 148 3.83 9.57 6.38
CA HIS A 148 3.90 8.42 7.29
C HIS A 148 4.91 8.67 8.40
N PRO A 149 4.53 8.47 9.69
CA PRO A 149 5.41 8.82 10.82
C PRO A 149 6.72 8.04 10.84
N SER A 150 6.70 6.74 10.50
CA SER A 150 7.90 5.88 10.57
C SER A 150 8.73 5.86 9.28
N CYS A 151 8.20 6.29 8.15
CA CYS A 151 8.86 6.17 6.84
C CYS A 151 8.89 7.49 6.06
N GLY A 152 8.44 8.60 6.65
CA GLY A 152 8.26 9.89 5.98
C GLY A 152 7.16 9.85 4.92
N LEU A 153 7.22 8.93 3.97
CA LEU A 153 6.28 8.78 2.86
C LEU A 153 5.68 7.37 2.80
N GLY A 154 4.35 7.30 2.76
CA GLY A 154 3.60 6.07 2.41
C GLY A 154 3.15 6.14 0.95
N GLY A 155 3.57 5.16 0.15
CA GLY A 155 3.25 5.06 -1.27
C GLY A 155 3.26 3.60 -1.73
N ALA A 156 3.39 3.38 -3.04
CA ALA A 156 3.31 2.07 -3.67
C ALA A 156 4.34 1.07 -3.09
N ILE A 157 5.59 1.50 -2.90
CA ILE A 157 6.65 0.66 -2.33
C ILE A 157 6.26 0.18 -0.94
N LYS A 158 5.79 1.08 -0.06
CA LYS A 158 5.39 0.73 1.30
C LYS A 158 4.16 -0.18 1.33
N ASN A 159 3.17 0.09 0.47
CA ASN A 159 1.97 -0.74 0.39
C ASN A 159 2.28 -2.18 -0.03
N LEU A 160 3.30 -2.40 -0.85
CA LEU A 160 3.79 -3.75 -1.17
C LEU A 160 4.76 -4.27 -0.10
N ALA A 161 5.86 -3.59 0.14
CA ALA A 161 6.94 -4.10 0.99
C ALA A 161 6.46 -4.46 2.40
N LEU A 162 5.90 -3.48 3.14
CA LEU A 162 5.37 -3.75 4.47
C LEU A 162 3.95 -4.32 4.40
N GLY A 163 3.15 -3.80 3.47
CA GLY A 163 1.73 -4.14 3.35
C GLY A 163 1.45 -5.59 2.99
N CYS A 164 2.37 -6.29 2.34
CA CYS A 164 2.20 -7.70 1.97
C CYS A 164 2.75 -8.68 3.02
N MET A 165 3.56 -8.22 3.99
CA MET A 165 4.12 -9.08 5.02
C MET A 165 3.15 -9.27 6.19
N VAL A 166 3.21 -10.44 6.87
CA VAL A 166 2.49 -10.67 8.12
C VAL A 166 3.00 -9.77 9.25
N GLY A 167 2.25 -9.66 10.35
CA GLY A 167 2.53 -8.74 11.46
C GLY A 167 3.92 -8.90 12.06
N GLU A 168 4.38 -10.13 12.23
CA GLU A 168 5.70 -10.45 12.77
C GLU A 168 6.83 -9.86 11.90
N THR A 169 6.81 -10.14 10.59
CA THR A 169 7.81 -9.60 9.65
C THR A 169 7.71 -8.08 9.53
N ARG A 170 6.50 -7.52 9.54
CA ARG A 170 6.31 -6.06 9.54
C ARG A 170 6.89 -5.41 10.79
N GLY A 171 6.71 -6.03 11.96
CA GLY A 171 7.34 -5.58 13.20
C GLY A 171 8.86 -5.52 13.06
N ALA A 172 9.48 -6.61 12.62
CA ALA A 172 10.92 -6.67 12.39
C ALA A 172 11.40 -5.64 11.36
N MET A 173 10.62 -5.37 10.30
CA MET A 173 10.94 -4.32 9.31
C MET A 173 10.87 -2.92 9.93
N HIS A 174 9.85 -2.63 10.75
CA HIS A 174 9.75 -1.37 11.46
C HIS A 174 10.89 -1.19 12.43
N ASP A 175 11.21 -2.21 13.20
CA ASP A 175 12.35 -2.21 14.13
C ASP A 175 13.67 -1.96 13.41
N THR A 176 13.84 -2.50 12.21
CA THR A 176 15.05 -2.29 11.39
C THR A 176 15.14 -0.87 10.81
N CYS A 177 14.02 -0.15 10.70
CA CYS A 177 13.93 1.17 10.06
C CYS A 177 13.64 2.32 11.04
N GLN A 178 13.46 2.05 12.34
CA GLN A 178 13.17 3.09 13.33
C GLN A 178 14.46 3.72 13.87
N PHE A 179 14.49 5.05 13.88
CA PHE A 179 15.65 5.85 14.23
C PHE A 179 16.13 5.66 15.68
N ASP A 180 15.26 5.47 16.62
CA ASP A 180 15.57 5.30 18.04
C ASP A 180 16.34 4.01 18.35
N ARG A 181 16.29 3.02 17.45
CA ARG A 181 17.00 1.75 17.60
C ARG A 181 18.11 1.55 16.58
N TYR A 182 18.15 2.33 15.52
CA TYR A 182 19.01 2.08 14.36
C TYR A 182 19.66 3.35 13.81
N TRP A 183 19.98 4.31 14.68
CA TRP A 183 20.98 5.29 14.34
C TRP A 183 22.32 4.55 14.20
N PHE A 184 22.70 4.25 13.01
CA PHE A 184 24.01 3.65 12.73
C PHE A 184 25.05 4.78 12.75
N GLY A 185 25.62 5.09 13.89
CA GLY A 185 26.74 6.01 14.02
C GLY A 185 27.89 5.63 13.08
N GLU A 186 28.02 4.33 12.79
CA GLU A 186 29.01 3.80 11.86
C GLU A 186 28.76 4.23 10.40
N LEU A 187 27.51 4.49 10.01
CA LEU A 187 27.17 4.99 8.67
C LEU A 187 27.30 6.51 8.55
N CYS A 188 27.48 7.19 9.69
CA CYS A 188 27.72 8.63 9.75
C CYS A 188 28.91 8.90 10.70
N PRO A 189 30.11 8.42 10.37
CA PRO A 189 31.27 8.50 11.26
C PRO A 189 31.83 9.93 11.39
N ASP A 190 31.57 10.78 10.39
CA ASP A 190 32.05 12.14 10.38
C ASP A 190 31.22 13.06 11.28
N PRO A 191 31.82 13.67 12.32
CA PRO A 191 31.11 14.56 13.24
C PRO A 191 30.44 15.77 12.56
N ALA A 192 31.06 16.33 11.51
CA ALA A 192 30.50 17.45 10.80
C ALA A 192 29.21 17.05 10.03
N THR A 193 29.18 15.86 9.46
CA THR A 193 27.97 15.30 8.81
C THR A 193 26.90 15.03 9.85
N ARG A 194 27.23 14.48 11.02
CA ARG A 194 26.24 14.26 12.11
C ARG A 194 25.63 15.58 12.58
N ALA A 195 26.45 16.59 12.82
CA ALA A 195 25.97 17.92 13.22
C ALA A 195 24.99 18.50 12.19
N ARG A 196 25.30 18.39 10.90
CA ARG A 196 24.40 18.85 9.82
C ARG A 196 23.08 18.06 9.78
N VAL A 197 23.09 16.76 10.04
CA VAL A 197 21.88 15.93 10.12
C VAL A 197 21.02 16.38 11.30
N ILE A 198 21.63 16.59 12.48
CA ILE A 198 20.95 17.11 13.67
C ILE A 198 20.34 18.48 13.42
N GLU A 199 21.11 19.40 12.86
CA GLU A 199 20.68 20.76 12.52
C GLU A 199 19.54 20.78 11.48
N SER A 200 19.52 19.82 10.57
CA SER A 200 18.47 19.70 9.54
C SER A 200 17.11 19.25 10.07
N CYS A 201 17.04 18.80 11.33
CA CYS A 201 15.78 18.35 11.92
C CYS A 201 14.86 19.53 12.26
N PRO A 202 13.72 19.71 11.58
CA PRO A 202 12.85 20.89 11.78
C PRO A 202 12.19 20.92 13.15
N HIS A 203 12.24 19.81 13.90
CA HIS A 203 11.61 19.66 15.22
C HIS A 203 12.64 19.55 16.34
N ALA A 204 13.92 19.72 16.07
CA ALA A 204 15.02 19.54 17.04
C ALA A 204 14.92 18.22 17.84
N ALA A 205 14.42 17.16 17.19
CA ALA A 205 14.20 15.84 17.80
C ALA A 205 15.45 14.96 17.79
N LEU A 206 16.50 15.38 17.10
CA LEU A 206 17.79 14.69 17.06
C LEU A 206 18.75 15.40 17.99
N VAL A 207 19.36 14.67 18.88
CA VAL A 207 20.39 15.15 19.80
C VAL A 207 21.61 14.22 19.72
N GLU A 208 22.80 14.74 19.95
CA GLU A 208 24.00 13.93 20.10
C GLU A 208 24.13 13.60 21.60
N ASP A 209 24.28 12.30 21.95
CA ASP A 209 24.49 11.84 23.31
C ASP A 209 25.96 12.10 23.77
#